data_a185e637860f774dea52c065d8c2f94d
#
_entry.id   a185e637860f774dea52c065d8c2f94d
#
_cell.length_a   1.000
_cell.length_b   1.000
_cell.length_c   1.000
_cell.angle_alpha   90.00
_cell.angle_beta   90.00
_cell.angle_gamma   90.00
#
_symmetry.space_group_name_H-M   'P 1'
#
loop_
_entity.id
_entity.type
_entity.pdbx_description
1 polymer ?
#
loop_
_entity_poly.entity_id
_entity_poly.type
_entity_poly.pdbx_seq_one_letter_code
_entity_poly.pdbx_strand_id
1 'polypeptide(L)'
;FCLSQALDDAAQWDRYADYGRGVAIEFNTEALHNLLYYHGMIIGEQYYTQETRDHELYKLLSSYISTGILEGFSNLDGFIDNLALCALIHKHPTFTAEKEIRIAPYFVTDNDPHIEYKTFNIIKEFYILDLQKVLETENMHREDIINSIIIGPRSSQNPKDLENYCRHLGLHKLAQNIKVSDCPLR
;
A
#
# COMPACT_ATOMS: atom_id res chain seq x y z
N PHE A 1 5.33 -0.08 -0.30
CA PHE A 1 4.41 0.28 0.79
C PHE A 1 3.28 -0.73 0.86
N CYS A 2 2.83 -1.10 2.07
CA CYS A 2 1.80 -2.10 2.26
C CYS A 2 0.61 -1.51 3.01
N LEU A 3 -0.58 -1.86 2.56
CA LEU A 3 -1.86 -1.62 3.22
C LEU A 3 -2.48 -2.95 3.65
N SER A 4 -3.54 -2.91 4.43
CA SER A 4 -4.32 -4.09 4.81
C SER A 4 -5.80 -3.83 4.58
N GLN A 5 -6.51 -4.86 4.11
CA GLN A 5 -7.98 -4.88 4.07
C GLN A 5 -8.60 -5.42 5.38
N ALA A 6 -7.77 -5.85 6.34
CA ALA A 6 -8.24 -6.31 7.63
C ALA A 6 -8.56 -5.10 8.53
N LEU A 7 -9.84 -4.76 8.59
CA LEU A 7 -10.33 -3.67 9.43
C LEU A 7 -10.30 -4.08 10.90
N ASP A 8 -9.78 -3.20 11.74
CA ASP A 8 -9.76 -3.31 13.22
C ASP A 8 -9.33 -4.68 13.74
N ASP A 9 -8.28 -5.24 13.12
CA ASP A 9 -7.78 -6.59 13.39
C ASP A 9 -6.69 -6.59 14.47
N ALA A 10 -6.81 -7.50 15.44
CA ALA A 10 -5.91 -7.60 16.58
C ALA A 10 -4.43 -7.85 16.18
N ALA A 11 -4.20 -8.69 15.16
CA ALA A 11 -2.85 -8.98 14.70
C ALA A 11 -2.20 -7.77 14.00
N GLN A 12 -3.00 -6.95 13.31
CA GLN A 12 -2.55 -5.70 12.70
C GLN A 12 -2.17 -4.68 13.78
N TRP A 13 -3.01 -4.52 14.79
CA TRP A 13 -2.73 -3.64 15.92
C TRP A 13 -1.47 -4.04 16.68
N ASP A 14 -1.30 -5.33 16.92
CA ASP A 14 -0.14 -5.85 17.65
C ASP A 14 1.18 -5.63 16.88
N ARG A 15 1.18 -5.96 15.59
CA ARG A 15 2.40 -5.96 14.77
C ARG A 15 2.82 -4.58 14.25
N TYR A 16 1.85 -3.75 13.86
CA TYR A 16 2.13 -2.54 13.07
C TYR A 16 1.76 -1.23 13.76
N ALA A 17 1.06 -1.27 14.89
CA ALA A 17 0.57 -0.09 15.59
C ALA A 17 1.03 -0.04 17.05
N ASP A 18 2.29 -0.37 17.33
CA ASP A 18 2.88 -0.34 18.66
C ASP A 18 2.00 -1.04 19.71
N TYR A 19 1.67 -2.31 19.47
CA TYR A 19 0.82 -3.11 20.34
C TYR A 19 -0.57 -2.47 20.61
N GLY A 20 -1.11 -1.81 19.61
CA GLY A 20 -2.41 -1.14 19.71
C GLY A 20 -2.40 0.26 20.32
N ARG A 21 -1.23 0.85 20.51
CA ARG A 21 -1.09 2.24 21.00
C ARG A 21 -1.06 3.29 19.90
N GLY A 22 -0.84 2.88 18.68
CA GLY A 22 -0.80 3.74 17.50
C GLY A 22 -2.17 4.10 16.95
N VAL A 23 -2.20 4.47 15.68
CA VAL A 23 -3.40 4.77 14.91
C VAL A 23 -3.40 3.99 13.60
N ALA A 24 -4.57 3.72 13.04
CA ALA A 24 -4.74 3.27 11.68
C ALA A 24 -5.35 4.38 10.84
N ILE A 25 -4.92 4.48 9.58
CA ILE A 25 -5.46 5.43 8.59
C ILE A 25 -6.24 4.62 7.57
N GLU A 26 -7.51 4.93 7.44
CA GLU A 26 -8.39 4.34 6.44
C GLU A 26 -8.37 5.18 5.17
N PHE A 27 -7.97 4.57 4.06
CA PHE A 27 -7.93 5.24 2.76
C PHE A 27 -9.21 4.99 1.95
N ASN A 28 -9.59 5.97 1.15
CA ASN A 28 -10.51 5.76 0.05
C ASN A 28 -9.78 4.98 -1.05
N THR A 29 -10.14 3.73 -1.19
CA THR A 29 -9.42 2.78 -2.07
C THR A 29 -9.46 3.21 -3.54
N GLU A 30 -10.62 3.67 -4.02
CA GLU A 30 -10.80 4.09 -5.41
C GLU A 30 -9.99 5.36 -5.71
N ALA A 31 -10.09 6.38 -4.85
CA ALA A 31 -9.37 7.63 -5.03
C ALA A 31 -7.85 7.42 -4.94
N LEU A 32 -7.40 6.61 -3.98
CA LEU A 32 -5.99 6.27 -3.83
C LEU A 32 -5.46 5.47 -5.02
N HIS A 33 -6.24 4.49 -5.50
CA HIS A 33 -5.88 3.69 -6.68
C HIS A 33 -5.68 4.58 -7.91
N ASN A 34 -6.66 5.43 -8.22
CA ASN A 34 -6.59 6.32 -9.38
C ASN A 34 -5.40 7.26 -9.28
N LEU A 35 -5.21 7.89 -8.11
CA LEU A 35 -4.09 8.78 -7.87
C LEU A 35 -2.74 8.10 -8.12
N LEU A 36 -2.52 6.93 -7.55
CA LEU A 36 -1.25 6.22 -7.65
C LEU A 36 -1.01 5.64 -9.05
N TYR A 37 -2.07 5.21 -9.74
CA TYR A 37 -1.98 4.71 -11.12
C TYR A 37 -1.45 5.78 -12.08
N TYR A 38 -1.95 7.01 -12.00
CA TYR A 38 -1.46 8.14 -12.82
C TYR A 38 -0.01 8.51 -12.53
N HIS A 39 0.52 8.13 -11.38
CA HIS A 39 1.92 8.35 -10.99
C HIS A 39 2.81 7.10 -11.16
N GLY A 40 2.41 6.17 -12.02
CA GLY A 40 3.22 5.00 -12.36
C GLY A 40 3.39 4.00 -11.22
N MET A 41 2.44 3.97 -10.27
CA MET A 41 2.44 2.99 -9.18
C MET A 41 1.49 1.84 -9.49
N ILE A 42 1.85 0.66 -9.02
CA ILE A 42 1.03 -0.53 -9.07
C ILE A 42 0.40 -0.73 -7.71
N ILE A 43 -0.87 -1.10 -7.71
CA ILE A 43 -1.58 -1.55 -6.51
C ILE A 43 -2.09 -2.95 -6.78
N GLY A 44 -1.73 -3.91 -5.93
CA GLY A 44 -2.16 -5.31 -6.07
C GLY A 44 -2.45 -5.98 -4.74
N GLU A 45 -3.54 -6.75 -4.72
CA GLU A 45 -3.81 -7.67 -3.62
C GLU A 45 -2.82 -8.82 -3.62
N GLN A 46 -2.45 -9.31 -2.44
CA GLN A 46 -1.53 -10.42 -2.32
C GLN A 46 -2.23 -11.77 -2.52
N TYR A 47 -1.59 -12.63 -3.29
CA TYR A 47 -1.98 -14.03 -3.44
C TYR A 47 -1.22 -14.89 -2.44
N TYR A 48 -1.96 -15.71 -1.67
CA TYR A 48 -1.39 -16.47 -0.55
C TYR A 48 -1.31 -17.98 -0.83
N THR A 49 -1.97 -18.50 -1.86
CA THR A 49 -1.98 -19.92 -2.14
C THR A 49 -1.03 -20.31 -3.27
N GLN A 50 -0.50 -21.53 -3.21
CA GLN A 50 0.29 -22.10 -4.29
C GLN A 50 -0.50 -22.16 -5.60
N GLU A 51 -1.77 -22.54 -5.51
CA GLU A 51 -2.65 -22.68 -6.68
C GLU A 51 -2.84 -21.33 -7.42
N THR A 52 -3.12 -20.26 -6.70
CA THR A 52 -3.26 -18.93 -7.32
C THR A 52 -1.94 -18.46 -7.93
N ARG A 53 -0.81 -18.70 -7.27
CA ARG A 53 0.52 -18.39 -7.81
C ARG A 53 0.79 -19.15 -9.10
N ASP A 54 0.58 -20.45 -9.10
CA ASP A 54 0.84 -21.30 -10.25
C ASP A 54 -0.07 -20.94 -11.43
N HIS A 55 -1.31 -20.57 -11.16
CA HIS A 55 -2.24 -20.07 -12.16
C HIS A 55 -1.79 -18.76 -12.80
N GLU A 56 -1.36 -17.78 -12.01
CA GLU A 56 -0.88 -16.48 -12.53
C GLU A 56 0.44 -16.64 -13.30
N LEU A 57 1.37 -17.47 -12.81
CA LEU A 57 2.58 -17.80 -13.55
C LEU A 57 2.27 -18.51 -14.86
N TYR A 58 1.30 -19.43 -14.87
CA TYR A 58 0.89 -20.11 -16.09
C TYR A 58 0.31 -19.13 -17.11
N LYS A 59 -0.57 -18.21 -16.69
CA LYS A 59 -1.11 -17.16 -17.56
C LYS A 59 -0.01 -16.30 -18.17
N LEU A 60 0.94 -15.85 -17.34
CA LEU A 60 2.07 -15.04 -17.79
C LEU A 60 2.91 -15.77 -18.83
N LEU A 61 3.30 -17.03 -18.54
CA LEU A 61 4.08 -17.85 -19.46
C LEU A 61 3.35 -18.12 -20.76
N SER A 62 2.06 -18.45 -20.69
CA SER A 62 1.23 -18.71 -21.87
C SER A 62 1.08 -17.47 -22.73
N SER A 63 0.88 -16.31 -22.12
CA SER A 63 0.82 -15.02 -22.83
C SER A 63 2.15 -14.72 -23.52
N TYR A 64 3.28 -14.85 -22.80
CA TYR A 64 4.61 -14.60 -23.33
C TYR A 64 4.94 -15.53 -24.50
N ILE A 65 4.66 -16.84 -24.36
CA ILE A 65 4.88 -17.83 -25.45
C ILE A 65 4.04 -17.47 -26.67
N SER A 66 2.76 -17.14 -26.48
CA SER A 66 1.86 -16.78 -27.56
C SER A 66 2.31 -15.52 -28.29
N THR A 67 2.68 -14.49 -27.56
CA THR A 67 3.23 -13.24 -28.11
C THR A 67 4.60 -13.46 -28.74
N GLY A 68 5.47 -14.23 -28.09
CA GLY A 68 6.81 -14.54 -28.56
C GLY A 68 6.80 -15.31 -29.89
N ILE A 69 5.85 -16.23 -30.11
CA ILE A 69 5.67 -16.91 -31.39
C ILE A 69 5.31 -15.90 -32.50
N LEU A 70 4.48 -14.91 -32.17
CA LEU A 70 4.05 -13.88 -33.13
C LEU A 70 5.15 -12.82 -33.39
N GLU A 71 5.90 -12.43 -32.36
CA GLU A 71 6.85 -11.31 -32.39
C GLU A 71 8.33 -11.74 -32.39
N GLY A 72 8.62 -13.03 -32.47
CA GLY A 72 9.98 -13.56 -32.51
C GLY A 72 10.75 -13.47 -31.21
N PHE A 73 10.05 -13.54 -30.05
CA PHE A 73 10.62 -13.45 -28.69
C PHE A 73 11.43 -12.17 -28.44
N SER A 74 11.05 -11.07 -29.07
CA SER A 74 11.78 -9.80 -28.98
C SER A 74 11.55 -9.02 -27.66
N ASN A 75 10.54 -9.40 -26.85
CA ASN A 75 10.15 -8.68 -25.64
C ASN A 75 10.54 -9.41 -24.34
N LEU A 76 11.81 -9.77 -24.21
CA LEU A 76 12.30 -10.45 -23.00
C LEU A 76 12.24 -9.53 -21.77
N ASP A 77 12.55 -8.25 -21.93
CA ASP A 77 12.54 -7.29 -20.82
C ASP A 77 11.14 -7.15 -20.23
N GLY A 78 10.12 -6.97 -21.06
CA GLY A 78 8.73 -6.92 -20.59
C GLY A 78 8.26 -8.23 -19.93
N PHE A 79 8.81 -9.38 -20.31
CA PHE A 79 8.53 -10.64 -19.62
C PHE A 79 9.17 -10.67 -18.23
N ILE A 80 10.43 -10.23 -18.09
CA ILE A 80 11.14 -10.15 -16.81
C ILE A 80 10.42 -9.20 -15.86
N ASP A 81 9.99 -8.05 -16.34
CA ASP A 81 9.21 -7.07 -15.55
C ASP A 81 7.92 -7.68 -15.03
N ASN A 82 7.16 -8.35 -15.88
CA ASN A 82 5.93 -9.03 -15.45
C ASN A 82 6.19 -10.18 -14.47
N LEU A 83 7.31 -10.90 -14.62
CA LEU A 83 7.72 -11.93 -13.66
C LEU A 83 8.06 -11.33 -12.29
N ALA A 84 8.75 -10.19 -12.27
CA ALA A 84 9.03 -9.44 -11.05
C ALA A 84 7.75 -8.96 -10.36
N LEU A 85 6.75 -8.48 -11.14
CA LEU A 85 5.43 -8.14 -10.63
C LEU A 85 4.71 -9.36 -10.02
N CYS A 86 4.74 -10.50 -10.70
CA CYS A 86 4.19 -11.73 -10.13
C CYS A 86 4.85 -12.09 -8.80
N ALA A 87 6.17 -11.95 -8.68
CA ALA A 87 6.88 -12.18 -7.42
C ALA A 87 6.46 -11.19 -6.33
N LEU A 88 6.21 -9.93 -6.69
CA LEU A 88 5.79 -8.87 -5.76
C LEU A 88 4.43 -9.15 -5.13
N ILE A 89 3.47 -9.72 -5.88
CA ILE A 89 2.10 -9.94 -5.42
C ILE A 89 1.89 -11.29 -4.73
N HIS A 90 2.94 -12.09 -4.52
CA HIS A 90 2.83 -13.37 -3.82
C HIS A 90 3.41 -13.30 -2.42
N LYS A 91 2.71 -13.87 -1.47
CA LYS A 91 3.10 -13.96 -0.06
C LYS A 91 2.82 -15.35 0.50
N HIS A 92 3.61 -15.74 1.50
CA HIS A 92 3.44 -17.05 2.14
C HIS A 92 2.05 -17.17 2.82
N PRO A 93 1.36 -18.34 2.75
CA PRO A 93 0.01 -18.52 3.28
C PRO A 93 -0.18 -18.21 4.76
N THR A 94 0.87 -18.32 5.58
CA THR A 94 0.84 -17.95 7.02
C THR A 94 0.44 -16.48 7.24
N PHE A 95 0.57 -15.63 6.22
CA PHE A 95 0.26 -14.20 6.31
C PHE A 95 -1.11 -13.83 5.75
N THR A 96 -1.96 -14.83 5.43
CA THR A 96 -3.30 -14.60 4.86
C THR A 96 -4.17 -13.66 5.70
N ALA A 97 -4.02 -13.70 7.03
CA ALA A 97 -4.75 -12.80 7.93
C ALA A 97 -4.42 -11.32 7.72
N GLU A 98 -3.28 -11.00 7.11
CA GLU A 98 -2.91 -9.60 6.85
C GLU A 98 -3.73 -8.97 5.72
N LYS A 99 -4.30 -9.77 4.82
CA LYS A 99 -5.07 -9.29 3.66
C LYS A 99 -4.36 -8.12 2.98
N GLU A 100 -3.07 -8.31 2.70
CA GLU A 100 -2.17 -7.25 2.28
C GLU A 100 -2.47 -6.77 0.87
N ILE A 101 -2.42 -5.45 0.70
CA ILE A 101 -2.35 -4.78 -0.60
C ILE A 101 -0.96 -4.16 -0.69
N ARG A 102 -0.24 -4.43 -1.77
CA ARG A 102 1.05 -3.80 -2.06
C ARG A 102 0.92 -2.66 -3.03
N ILE A 103 1.70 -1.62 -2.74
CA ILE A 103 1.91 -0.47 -3.60
C ILE A 103 3.40 -0.42 -3.92
N ALA A 104 3.72 -0.44 -5.21
CA ALA A 104 5.10 -0.39 -5.70
C ALA A 104 5.19 0.45 -6.97
N PRO A 105 6.34 1.06 -7.29
CA PRO A 105 6.54 1.69 -8.59
C PRO A 105 6.52 0.62 -9.68
N TYR A 106 5.97 0.98 -10.86
CA TYR A 106 5.93 0.07 -12.02
C TYR A 106 7.34 -0.16 -12.58
N PHE A 107 8.11 0.92 -12.69
CA PHE A 107 9.51 0.88 -13.06
C PHE A 107 10.33 1.75 -12.12
N VAL A 108 11.57 1.32 -11.88
CA VAL A 108 12.58 2.09 -11.16
C VAL A 108 13.85 2.08 -12.01
N THR A 109 14.39 3.24 -12.31
CA THR A 109 15.66 3.38 -13.03
C THR A 109 16.80 3.67 -12.05
N ASP A 110 18.04 3.39 -12.42
CA ASP A 110 19.23 3.60 -11.56
C ASP A 110 19.38 5.04 -11.03
N ASN A 111 18.80 6.03 -11.74
CA ASN A 111 18.83 7.45 -11.37
C ASN A 111 17.44 8.01 -11.09
N ASP A 112 16.51 7.19 -10.61
CA ASP A 112 15.15 7.63 -10.30
C ASP A 112 15.20 8.71 -9.20
N PRO A 113 14.61 9.89 -9.41
CA PRO A 113 14.65 11.00 -8.45
C PRO A 113 13.87 10.70 -7.15
N HIS A 114 13.07 9.63 -7.12
CA HIS A 114 12.35 9.17 -5.93
C HIS A 114 13.17 8.22 -5.07
N ILE A 115 14.37 7.83 -5.50
CA ILE A 115 15.23 6.95 -4.71
C ILE A 115 15.99 7.78 -3.67
N GLU A 116 15.85 7.40 -2.42
CA GLU A 116 16.62 7.91 -1.30
C GLU A 116 17.32 6.79 -0.54
N TYR A 117 18.55 7.07 -0.11
CA TYR A 117 19.32 6.17 0.74
C TYR A 117 19.28 6.64 2.18
N LYS A 118 18.85 5.80 3.10
CA LYS A 118 18.85 6.11 4.55
C LYS A 118 19.77 5.16 5.30
N THR A 119 20.54 5.71 6.22
CA THR A 119 21.47 4.95 7.06
C THR A 119 20.83 4.68 8.42
N PHE A 120 20.69 3.39 8.71
CA PHE A 120 20.36 2.86 10.03
C PHE A 120 21.56 2.04 10.52
N ASN A 121 21.38 0.79 10.94
CA ASN A 121 22.48 -0.16 11.15
C ASN A 121 23.10 -0.63 9.82
N ILE A 122 22.32 -0.52 8.73
CA ILE A 122 22.72 -0.78 7.35
C ILE A 122 22.18 0.34 6.47
N ILE A 123 22.79 0.56 5.32
CA ILE A 123 22.25 1.46 4.29
C ILE A 123 21.08 0.75 3.63
N LYS A 124 19.95 1.45 3.54
CA LYS A 124 18.75 0.98 2.84
C LYS A 124 18.33 2.00 1.80
N GLU A 125 17.90 1.46 0.67
CA GLU A 125 17.26 2.19 -0.41
C GLU A 125 15.76 2.28 -0.15
N PHE A 126 15.19 3.45 -0.39
CA PHE A 126 13.76 3.73 -0.28
C PHE A 126 13.27 4.44 -1.52
N TYR A 127 12.13 4.01 -2.02
CA TYR A 127 11.37 4.77 -2.99
C TYR A 127 10.44 5.73 -2.23
N ILE A 128 10.61 7.03 -2.45
CA ILE A 128 9.84 8.07 -1.76
C ILE A 128 8.87 8.72 -2.74
N LEU A 129 7.59 8.54 -2.52
CA LEU A 129 6.54 9.28 -3.20
C LEU A 129 6.06 10.41 -2.29
N ASP A 130 6.28 11.65 -2.72
CA ASP A 130 5.75 12.83 -2.02
C ASP A 130 4.26 12.97 -2.32
N LEU A 131 3.45 12.35 -1.46
CA LEU A 131 2.00 12.35 -1.62
C LEU A 131 1.40 13.78 -1.61
N GLN A 132 1.99 14.72 -0.88
CA GLN A 132 1.54 16.10 -0.87
C GLN A 132 1.68 16.74 -2.27
N LYS A 133 2.85 16.56 -2.87
CA LYS A 133 3.13 17.09 -4.22
C LYS A 133 2.23 16.43 -5.27
N VAL A 134 2.00 15.14 -5.13
CA VAL A 134 1.08 14.39 -6.01
C VAL A 134 -0.34 14.94 -5.92
N LEU A 135 -0.86 15.15 -4.72
CA LEU A 135 -2.19 15.73 -4.50
C LEU A 135 -2.32 17.14 -5.07
N GLU A 136 -1.30 17.99 -4.90
CA GLU A 136 -1.25 19.34 -5.46
C GLU A 136 -1.28 19.32 -6.99
N THR A 137 -0.55 18.40 -7.61
CA THR A 137 -0.53 18.23 -9.08
C THR A 137 -1.90 17.83 -9.63
N GLU A 138 -2.60 16.96 -8.92
CA GLU A 138 -3.94 16.46 -9.30
C GLU A 138 -5.08 17.39 -8.79
N ASN A 139 -4.76 18.51 -8.15
CA ASN A 139 -5.72 19.41 -7.54
C ASN A 139 -6.69 18.69 -6.58
N MET A 140 -6.16 17.75 -5.81
CA MET A 140 -6.86 16.96 -4.81
C MET A 140 -6.50 17.41 -3.39
N HIS A 141 -7.40 17.19 -2.46
CA HIS A 141 -7.17 17.38 -1.03
C HIS A 141 -6.88 16.05 -0.32
N ARG A 142 -6.15 16.10 0.79
CA ARG A 142 -5.88 14.90 1.62
C ARG A 142 -7.16 14.20 2.06
N GLU A 143 -8.24 14.95 2.27
CA GLU A 143 -9.55 14.42 2.67
C GLU A 143 -10.30 13.70 1.55
N ASP A 144 -9.79 13.74 0.31
CA ASP A 144 -10.36 12.98 -0.80
C ASP A 144 -9.84 11.54 -0.81
N ILE A 145 -8.63 11.32 -0.26
CA ILE A 145 -8.01 10.00 -0.22
C ILE A 145 -8.00 9.35 1.17
N ILE A 146 -8.24 10.12 2.25
CA ILE A 146 -8.29 9.61 3.63
C ILE A 146 -9.73 9.67 4.14
N ASN A 147 -10.30 8.51 4.44
CA ASN A 147 -11.67 8.39 4.94
C ASN A 147 -11.78 8.64 6.45
N SER A 148 -10.91 8.01 7.24
CA SER A 148 -10.97 8.10 8.69
C SER A 148 -9.61 7.83 9.35
N ILE A 149 -9.50 8.19 10.62
CA ILE A 149 -8.42 7.78 11.52
C ILE A 149 -9.03 6.95 12.65
N ILE A 150 -8.46 5.78 12.89
CA ILE A 150 -8.89 4.87 13.97
C ILE A 150 -7.80 4.89 15.04
N ILE A 151 -8.18 5.33 16.24
CA ILE A 151 -7.29 5.32 17.41
C ILE A 151 -7.22 3.90 17.95
N GLY A 152 -6.03 3.38 18.16
CA GLY A 152 -5.83 2.02 18.61
C GLY A 152 -6.40 1.72 20.00
N PRO A 153 -6.73 0.45 20.29
CA PRO A 153 -7.47 0.05 21.51
C PRO A 153 -6.72 0.27 22.81
N ARG A 154 -5.40 0.46 22.75
CA ARG A 154 -4.52 0.75 23.90
C ARG A 154 -3.91 2.15 23.84
N SER A 155 -4.37 2.97 22.91
CA SER A 155 -3.86 4.34 22.76
C SER A 155 -4.33 5.22 23.90
N SER A 156 -3.45 6.07 24.39
CA SER A 156 -3.80 7.14 25.33
C SER A 156 -4.27 8.43 24.62
N GLN A 157 -4.34 8.42 23.29
CA GLN A 157 -4.75 9.57 22.50
C GLN A 157 -6.22 9.90 22.77
N ASN A 158 -6.48 11.12 23.22
CA ASN A 158 -7.84 11.62 23.36
C ASN A 158 -8.44 11.91 21.97
N PRO A 159 -9.59 11.32 21.61
CA PRO A 159 -10.22 11.55 20.31
C PRO A 159 -10.50 13.05 20.06
N LYS A 160 -10.91 13.78 21.08
CA LYS A 160 -11.24 15.21 20.97
C LYS A 160 -10.02 16.07 20.64
N ASP A 161 -8.86 15.73 21.19
CA ASP A 161 -7.62 16.46 20.91
C ASP A 161 -7.17 16.19 19.46
N LEU A 162 -7.34 14.96 18.98
CA LEU A 162 -7.04 14.62 17.59
C LEU A 162 -8.02 15.31 16.60
N GLU A 163 -9.32 15.38 16.95
CA GLU A 163 -10.30 16.16 16.17
C GLU A 163 -9.88 17.63 16.06
N ASN A 164 -9.52 18.24 17.19
CA ASN A 164 -9.11 19.65 17.24
C ASN A 164 -7.83 19.87 16.40
N TYR A 165 -6.89 18.93 16.47
CA TYR A 165 -5.67 18.98 15.66
C TYR A 165 -5.97 18.88 14.16
N CYS A 166 -6.83 17.95 13.74
CA CYS A 166 -7.26 17.83 12.35
C CYS A 166 -7.94 19.13 11.87
N ARG A 167 -8.82 19.75 12.68
CA ARG A 167 -9.43 21.04 12.36
C ARG A 167 -8.41 22.16 12.22
N HIS A 168 -7.39 22.18 13.08
CA HIS A 168 -6.30 23.16 13.02
C HIS A 168 -5.50 23.03 11.70
N LEU A 169 -5.37 21.80 11.17
CA LEU A 169 -4.76 21.54 9.87
C LEU A 169 -5.69 21.77 8.66
N GLY A 170 -6.93 22.23 8.88
CA GLY A 170 -7.92 22.42 7.82
C GLY A 170 -8.59 21.14 7.34
N LEU A 171 -8.37 20.00 8.04
CA LEU A 171 -8.92 18.69 7.71
C LEU A 171 -10.28 18.49 8.41
N HIS A 172 -11.30 19.21 7.94
CA HIS A 172 -12.59 19.30 8.63
C HIS A 172 -13.45 18.03 8.50
N LYS A 173 -13.43 17.39 7.34
CA LYS A 173 -14.15 16.11 7.11
C LYS A 173 -13.50 15.00 7.93
N LEU A 174 -12.17 14.92 7.91
CA LEU A 174 -11.40 13.92 8.65
C LEU A 174 -11.61 14.05 10.16
N ALA A 175 -11.68 15.29 10.68
CA ALA A 175 -11.99 15.57 12.09
C ALA A 175 -13.36 15.02 12.54
N GLN A 176 -14.30 14.82 11.61
CA GLN A 176 -15.60 14.21 11.90
C GLN A 176 -15.59 12.67 11.80
N ASN A 177 -14.52 12.11 11.28
CA ASN A 177 -14.36 10.67 11.00
C ASN A 177 -13.24 10.04 11.84
N ILE A 178 -13.05 10.52 13.07
CA ILE A 178 -12.16 9.91 14.04
C ILE A 178 -12.96 8.85 14.82
N LYS A 179 -12.42 7.63 14.84
CA LYS A 179 -13.01 6.45 15.49
C LYS A 179 -12.05 5.95 16.58
N VAL A 180 -12.56 5.20 17.53
CA VAL A 180 -11.76 4.43 18.47
C VAL A 180 -11.96 2.96 18.16
N SER A 181 -10.90 2.18 18.17
CA SER A 181 -10.95 0.73 17.92
C SER A 181 -11.76 0.01 19.01
N ASP A 182 -12.63 -0.89 18.56
CA ASP A 182 -13.36 -1.81 19.44
C ASP A 182 -12.61 -3.16 19.62
N CYS A 183 -11.41 -3.29 19.06
CA CYS A 183 -10.63 -4.51 19.09
C CYS A 183 -10.25 -4.88 20.54
N PRO A 184 -10.57 -6.10 21.02
CA PRO A 184 -10.31 -6.53 22.39
C PRO A 184 -8.84 -6.96 22.59
N LEU A 185 -7.88 -6.09 22.38
CA LEU A 185 -6.48 -6.34 22.72
C LEU A 185 -6.27 -6.30 24.24
N ARG A 186 -5.87 -7.43 24.79
CA ARG A 186 -5.53 -7.59 26.22
C ARG A 186 -4.04 -7.45 26.49
#